data_5e5ef961b659977932e48204cc733b2a
#
_entry.id   5e5ef961b659977932e48204cc733b2a
#
_cell.length_a   1.000
_cell.length_b   1.000
_cell.length_c   1.000
_cell.angle_alpha   90.00
_cell.angle_beta   90.00
_cell.angle_gamma   90.00
#
_symmetry.space_group_name_H-M   'P 1'
#
loop_
_entity.id
_entity.type
_entity.pdbx_description
1 polymer ?
#
loop_
_entity_poly.entity_id
_entity_poly.type
_entity_poly.pdbx_seq_one_letter_code
_entity_poly.pdbx_strand_id
1 'polypeptide(L)'
;MAAINNDWLEALQGEFKKPYYKKLFETVNEEYRTRQLFPPADDIFNAFHLTPLHKVKVVILGQDPYHNVGQAHGLCFSVKKGVDIPPSLVNIYKELHDDLGCTIPNHGCLTKWAEQGVLMLNTVLTVRAHQANSHRGIGWEEFTDAAIMALNSQDRPIVFILWGAPAQRKASMLNNPNHLILKAPHPSPLSAYRGFFGSKPFSKTNKFLEAGGVEPIDWQIDL
;
A
#
# COMPACT_ATOMS: atom_id res chain seq x y z
N MET A 1 -9.90 -12.82 -11.54
CA MET A 1 -9.50 -12.14 -10.28
C MET A 1 -9.19 -13.21 -9.26
N ALA A 2 -7.94 -13.29 -8.78
CA ALA A 2 -7.55 -14.24 -7.74
C ALA A 2 -8.22 -13.85 -6.41
N ALA A 3 -8.92 -14.80 -5.79
CA ALA A 3 -9.61 -14.55 -4.53
C ALA A 3 -8.63 -14.45 -3.35
N ILE A 4 -8.99 -13.67 -2.32
CA ILE A 4 -8.26 -13.65 -1.05
C ILE A 4 -8.45 -15.01 -0.38
N ASN A 5 -7.37 -15.65 0.04
CA ASN A 5 -7.35 -17.04 0.53
C ASN A 5 -6.61 -17.24 1.86
N ASN A 6 -6.24 -16.17 2.54
CA ASN A 6 -5.60 -16.20 3.87
C ASN A 6 -6.51 -15.58 4.94
N ASP A 7 -5.98 -15.21 6.10
CA ASP A 7 -6.73 -14.64 7.22
C ASP A 7 -7.45 -13.31 6.93
N TRP A 8 -7.08 -12.61 5.86
CA TRP A 8 -7.85 -11.49 5.35
C TRP A 8 -9.26 -11.89 4.88
N LEU A 9 -9.43 -13.13 4.41
CA LEU A 9 -10.74 -13.61 3.99
C LEU A 9 -11.74 -13.59 5.17
N GLU A 10 -11.32 -14.06 6.33
CA GLU A 10 -12.16 -14.03 7.54
C GLU A 10 -12.41 -12.60 8.00
N ALA A 11 -11.37 -11.78 8.06
CA ALA A 11 -11.48 -10.39 8.50
C ALA A 11 -12.41 -9.53 7.62
N LEU A 12 -12.46 -9.81 6.31
CA LEU A 12 -13.22 -9.05 5.32
C LEU A 12 -14.49 -9.73 4.83
N GLN A 13 -14.83 -10.93 5.33
CA GLN A 13 -15.97 -11.71 4.82
C GLN A 13 -17.31 -10.94 4.90
N GLY A 14 -17.47 -10.08 5.89
CA GLY A 14 -18.65 -9.22 6.02
C GLY A 14 -18.82 -8.25 4.86
N GLU A 15 -17.71 -7.77 4.32
CA GLU A 15 -17.73 -6.81 3.19
C GLU A 15 -18.22 -7.47 1.90
N PHE A 16 -17.82 -8.72 1.64
CA PHE A 16 -18.22 -9.45 0.42
C PHE A 16 -19.72 -9.64 0.29
N LYS A 17 -20.47 -9.57 1.40
CA LYS A 17 -21.93 -9.74 1.45
C LYS A 17 -22.68 -8.42 1.28
N LYS A 18 -21.99 -7.28 1.34
CA LYS A 18 -22.63 -5.96 1.27
C LYS A 18 -23.00 -5.58 -0.17
N PRO A 19 -24.12 -4.84 -0.36
CA PRO A 19 -24.57 -4.42 -1.70
C PRO A 19 -23.53 -3.63 -2.48
N TYR A 20 -22.73 -2.76 -1.82
CA TYR A 20 -21.71 -1.98 -2.49
C TYR A 20 -20.63 -2.87 -3.11
N TYR A 21 -20.21 -3.95 -2.41
CA TYR A 21 -19.19 -4.86 -2.89
C TYR A 21 -19.66 -5.65 -4.10
N LYS A 22 -20.93 -6.11 -4.08
CA LYS A 22 -21.53 -6.77 -5.24
C LYS A 22 -21.49 -5.86 -6.47
N LYS A 23 -21.95 -4.62 -6.33
CA LYS A 23 -21.91 -3.62 -7.41
C LYS A 23 -20.49 -3.34 -7.88
N LEU A 24 -19.55 -3.15 -6.96
CA LEU A 24 -18.13 -2.97 -7.25
C LEU A 24 -17.57 -4.13 -8.07
N PHE A 25 -17.82 -5.36 -7.63
CA PHE A 25 -17.37 -6.57 -8.29
C PHE A 25 -17.92 -6.71 -9.71
N GLU A 26 -19.23 -6.47 -9.89
CA GLU A 26 -19.88 -6.48 -11.19
C GLU A 26 -19.30 -5.41 -12.14
N THR A 27 -19.13 -4.19 -11.64
CA THR A 27 -18.55 -3.08 -12.41
C THR A 27 -17.12 -3.39 -12.85
N VAL A 28 -16.28 -3.84 -11.95
CA VAL A 28 -14.87 -4.14 -12.24
C VAL A 28 -14.74 -5.30 -13.23
N ASN A 29 -15.53 -6.37 -13.03
CA ASN A 29 -15.51 -7.50 -13.97
C ASN A 29 -15.97 -7.10 -15.39
N GLU A 30 -17.02 -6.29 -15.50
CA GLU A 30 -17.48 -5.80 -16.81
C GLU A 30 -16.43 -4.92 -17.48
N GLU A 31 -15.77 -4.06 -16.73
CA GLU A 31 -14.72 -3.22 -17.27
C GLU A 31 -13.48 -4.00 -17.70
N TYR A 32 -13.10 -5.08 -17.01
CA TYR A 32 -12.02 -5.96 -17.49
C TYR A 32 -12.35 -6.66 -18.84
N ARG A 33 -13.63 -6.86 -19.14
CA ARG A 33 -14.05 -7.42 -20.44
C ARG A 33 -14.04 -6.40 -21.56
N THR A 34 -14.29 -5.13 -21.25
CA THR A 34 -14.58 -4.08 -22.25
C THR A 34 -13.48 -3.02 -22.34
N ARG A 35 -12.56 -2.96 -21.38
CA ARG A 35 -11.53 -1.94 -21.26
C ARG A 35 -10.21 -2.54 -20.80
N GLN A 36 -9.12 -1.79 -21.01
CA GLN A 36 -7.84 -2.10 -20.37
C GLN A 36 -7.80 -1.50 -18.98
N LEU A 37 -7.63 -2.34 -17.98
CA LEU A 37 -7.49 -1.97 -16.57
C LEU A 37 -6.13 -2.39 -16.02
N PHE A 38 -5.70 -1.73 -14.95
CA PHE A 38 -4.53 -2.10 -14.16
C PHE A 38 -4.88 -2.17 -12.66
N PRO A 39 -4.17 -3.02 -11.91
CA PRO A 39 -3.24 -4.07 -12.35
C PRO A 39 -3.97 -5.18 -13.13
N PRO A 40 -3.25 -6.20 -13.66
CA PRO A 40 -3.90 -7.42 -14.15
C PRO A 40 -4.84 -8.00 -13.09
N ALA A 41 -5.95 -8.59 -13.50
CA ALA A 41 -7.03 -9.03 -12.60
C ALA A 41 -6.55 -9.94 -11.45
N ASP A 42 -5.55 -10.78 -11.69
CA ASP A 42 -5.01 -11.68 -10.67
C ASP A 42 -4.09 -10.97 -9.67
N ASP A 43 -3.65 -9.76 -9.97
CA ASP A 43 -2.76 -8.97 -9.11
C ASP A 43 -3.54 -7.97 -8.20
N ILE A 44 -4.85 -7.83 -8.35
CA ILE A 44 -5.65 -6.81 -7.61
C ILE A 44 -5.44 -6.90 -6.10
N PHE A 45 -5.40 -8.12 -5.55
CA PHE A 45 -5.28 -8.37 -4.11
C PHE A 45 -3.88 -8.78 -3.68
N ASN A 46 -2.84 -8.51 -4.47
CA ASN A 46 -1.48 -8.92 -4.14
C ASN A 46 -0.98 -8.38 -2.79
N ALA A 47 -1.37 -7.18 -2.39
CA ALA A 47 -1.02 -6.64 -1.08
C ALA A 47 -1.51 -7.57 0.05
N PHE A 48 -2.74 -8.07 -0.06
CA PHE A 48 -3.30 -9.01 0.91
C PHE A 48 -2.68 -10.41 0.82
N HIS A 49 -2.41 -10.90 -0.38
CA HIS A 49 -1.80 -12.22 -0.58
C HIS A 49 -0.38 -12.29 -0.02
N LEU A 50 0.44 -11.27 -0.29
CA LEU A 50 1.84 -11.23 0.14
C LEU A 50 1.99 -10.90 1.63
N THR A 51 1.02 -10.18 2.20
CA THR A 51 1.07 -9.75 3.60
C THR A 51 -0.21 -10.16 4.32
N PRO A 52 -0.30 -11.41 4.82
CA PRO A 52 -1.41 -11.86 5.66
C PRO A 52 -1.64 -10.94 6.86
N LEU A 53 -2.88 -10.81 7.32
CA LEU A 53 -3.25 -9.88 8.39
C LEU A 53 -2.38 -10.06 9.65
N HIS A 54 -2.18 -11.31 10.10
CA HIS A 54 -1.38 -11.61 11.29
C HIS A 54 0.11 -11.28 11.15
N LYS A 55 0.61 -11.08 9.93
CA LYS A 55 2.02 -10.70 9.65
C LYS A 55 2.23 -9.21 9.46
N VAL A 56 1.17 -8.41 9.35
CA VAL A 56 1.31 -6.98 9.11
C VAL A 56 2.02 -6.32 10.28
N LYS A 57 3.15 -5.68 10.02
CA LYS A 57 3.95 -4.86 10.93
C LYS A 57 3.87 -3.38 10.57
N VAL A 58 3.77 -3.10 9.28
CA VAL A 58 3.78 -1.75 8.70
C VAL A 58 2.69 -1.66 7.64
N VAL A 59 2.04 -0.51 7.57
CA VAL A 59 1.07 -0.20 6.51
C VAL A 59 1.54 1.06 5.79
N ILE A 60 1.69 0.99 4.47
CA ILE A 60 1.91 2.15 3.61
C ILE A 60 0.67 2.29 2.73
N LEU A 61 0.01 3.45 2.77
CA LEU A 61 -1.16 3.72 1.97
C LEU A 61 -0.79 4.52 0.72
N GLY A 62 -1.19 3.99 -0.44
CA GLY A 62 -1.20 4.70 -1.72
C GLY A 62 -2.63 5.11 -2.11
N GLN A 63 -2.78 5.75 -3.27
CA GLN A 63 -4.09 6.20 -3.77
C GLN A 63 -4.68 5.17 -4.73
N ASP A 64 -4.28 5.20 -5.99
CA ASP A 64 -4.69 4.25 -7.02
C ASP A 64 -3.47 3.67 -7.74
N PRO A 65 -3.64 2.57 -8.49
CA PRO A 65 -2.53 1.94 -9.20
C PRO A 65 -1.93 2.86 -10.26
N TYR A 66 -0.68 2.61 -10.64
CA TYR A 66 -0.11 3.18 -11.85
C TYR A 66 -0.99 2.82 -13.06
N HIS A 67 -1.23 3.79 -13.95
CA HIS A 67 -2.17 3.64 -15.06
C HIS A 67 -1.50 3.43 -16.42
N ASN A 68 -0.18 3.24 -16.47
CA ASN A 68 0.55 2.89 -17.69
C ASN A 68 0.83 1.39 -17.76
N VAL A 69 0.97 0.90 -18.99
CA VAL A 69 1.18 -0.53 -19.27
C VAL A 69 2.40 -1.07 -18.52
N GLY A 70 2.23 -2.21 -17.88
CA GLY A 70 3.32 -2.99 -17.26
C GLY A 70 3.78 -2.50 -15.89
N GLN A 71 3.28 -1.37 -15.36
CA GLN A 71 3.74 -0.81 -14.09
C GLN A 71 3.10 -1.48 -12.87
N ALA A 72 1.77 -1.40 -12.73
CA ALA A 72 1.05 -1.86 -11.55
C ALA A 72 1.04 -3.38 -11.40
N HIS A 73 1.25 -3.86 -10.18
CA HIS A 73 1.15 -5.28 -9.83
C HIS A 73 0.53 -5.53 -8.45
N GLY A 74 -0.30 -4.59 -7.96
CA GLY A 74 -1.09 -4.74 -6.75
C GLY A 74 -0.41 -4.30 -5.45
N LEU A 75 0.77 -3.70 -5.52
CA LEU A 75 1.46 -3.08 -4.38
C LEU A 75 1.64 -1.58 -4.65
N CYS A 76 1.23 -0.72 -3.70
CA CYS A 76 1.40 0.72 -3.88
C CYS A 76 2.88 1.10 -4.03
N PHE A 77 3.16 2.09 -4.88
CA PHE A 77 4.49 2.59 -5.25
C PHE A 77 5.38 1.61 -6.01
N SER A 78 5.11 0.31 -5.99
CA SER A 78 5.92 -0.74 -6.59
C SER A 78 5.63 -0.91 -8.07
N VAL A 79 6.68 -1.23 -8.85
CA VAL A 79 6.59 -1.67 -10.24
C VAL A 79 7.31 -3.00 -10.42
N LYS A 80 7.00 -3.72 -11.48
CA LYS A 80 7.70 -4.98 -11.82
C LYS A 80 9.15 -4.70 -12.17
N LYS A 81 10.02 -5.70 -11.99
CA LYS A 81 11.41 -5.64 -12.49
C LYS A 81 11.41 -5.42 -14.01
N GLY A 82 12.36 -4.63 -14.48
CA GLY A 82 12.46 -4.28 -15.91
C GLY A 82 11.60 -3.09 -16.34
N VAL A 83 10.88 -2.49 -15.41
CA VAL A 83 10.10 -1.25 -15.63
C VAL A 83 10.86 -0.08 -15.00
N ASP A 84 10.86 1.07 -15.65
CA ASP A 84 11.47 2.29 -15.11
C ASP A 84 10.90 2.64 -13.72
N ILE A 85 11.81 3.03 -12.82
CA ILE A 85 11.44 3.40 -11.46
C ILE A 85 10.64 4.71 -11.47
N PRO A 86 9.38 4.72 -11.00
CA PRO A 86 8.57 5.95 -11.00
C PRO A 86 9.16 7.06 -10.12
N PRO A 87 8.92 8.34 -10.43
CA PRO A 87 9.52 9.47 -9.72
C PRO A 87 9.29 9.47 -8.21
N SER A 88 8.10 9.10 -7.75
CA SER A 88 7.83 9.00 -6.31
C SER A 88 8.68 7.92 -5.64
N LEU A 89 8.89 6.78 -6.32
CA LEU A 89 9.72 5.70 -5.79
C LEU A 89 11.21 6.05 -5.81
N VAL A 90 11.68 6.81 -6.81
CA VAL A 90 13.04 7.39 -6.79
C VAL A 90 13.25 8.20 -5.51
N ASN A 91 12.28 9.02 -5.13
CA ASN A 91 12.35 9.83 -3.91
C ASN A 91 12.26 8.98 -2.64
N ILE A 92 11.44 7.93 -2.63
CA ILE A 92 11.40 6.95 -1.53
C ILE A 92 12.78 6.30 -1.34
N TYR A 93 13.44 5.87 -2.42
CA TYR A 93 14.77 5.28 -2.36
C TYR A 93 15.84 6.27 -1.91
N LYS A 94 15.73 7.55 -2.33
CA LYS A 94 16.62 8.59 -1.83
C LYS A 94 16.47 8.76 -0.32
N GLU A 95 15.26 8.86 0.19
CA GLU A 95 15.03 8.97 1.64
C GLU A 95 15.50 7.72 2.39
N LEU A 96 15.29 6.54 1.82
CA LEU A 96 15.80 5.28 2.38
C LEU A 96 17.33 5.29 2.50
N HIS A 97 18.03 5.77 1.47
CA HIS A 97 19.48 5.92 1.51
C HIS A 97 19.92 6.94 2.57
N ASP A 98 19.27 8.11 2.61
CA ASP A 98 19.63 9.19 3.54
C ASP A 98 19.29 8.80 5.01
N ASP A 99 18.25 8.00 5.24
CA ASP A 99 17.81 7.57 6.57
C ASP A 99 18.63 6.39 7.13
N LEU A 100 18.88 5.37 6.32
CA LEU A 100 19.47 4.09 6.75
C LEU A 100 20.78 3.72 6.06
N GLY A 101 21.26 4.50 5.10
CA GLY A 101 22.45 4.17 4.32
C GLY A 101 22.28 3.00 3.35
N CYS A 102 21.04 2.60 3.06
CA CYS A 102 20.76 1.53 2.11
C CYS A 102 21.27 1.87 0.72
N THR A 103 21.79 0.87 -0.01
CA THR A 103 22.13 1.02 -1.42
C THR A 103 20.84 1.26 -2.23
N ILE A 104 20.86 2.24 -3.13
CA ILE A 104 19.73 2.51 -4.02
C ILE A 104 19.57 1.35 -5.01
N PRO A 105 18.41 0.68 -5.04
CA PRO A 105 18.18 -0.44 -5.95
C PRO A 105 18.16 -0.01 -7.41
N ASN A 106 18.40 -0.96 -8.30
CA ASN A 106 18.34 -0.77 -9.76
C ASN A 106 16.99 -1.15 -10.37
N HIS A 107 16.00 -1.50 -9.54
CA HIS A 107 14.64 -1.82 -9.94
C HIS A 107 13.63 -1.28 -8.93
N GLY A 108 12.34 -1.25 -9.30
CA GLY A 108 11.26 -0.71 -8.47
C GLY A 108 10.34 -1.77 -7.83
N CYS A 109 10.77 -3.03 -7.75
CA CYS A 109 9.94 -4.09 -7.17
C CYS A 109 10.12 -4.15 -5.65
N LEU A 110 9.04 -3.88 -4.92
CA LEU A 110 9.01 -3.83 -3.44
C LEU A 110 8.46 -5.10 -2.79
N THR A 111 8.37 -6.20 -3.52
CA THR A 111 7.84 -7.48 -3.01
C THR A 111 8.56 -7.94 -1.74
N LYS A 112 9.87 -7.73 -1.64
CA LYS A 112 10.66 -8.05 -0.43
C LYS A 112 10.14 -7.36 0.83
N TRP A 113 9.65 -6.13 0.72
CA TRP A 113 9.03 -5.44 1.86
C TRP A 113 7.69 -6.09 2.23
N ALA A 114 6.85 -6.38 1.23
CA ALA A 114 5.55 -7.00 1.47
C ALA A 114 5.68 -8.37 2.16
N GLU A 115 6.62 -9.18 1.75
CA GLU A 115 6.89 -10.51 2.34
C GLU A 115 7.36 -10.45 3.81
N GLN A 116 7.91 -9.31 4.25
CA GLN A 116 8.32 -9.09 5.63
C GLN A 116 7.22 -8.52 6.54
N GLY A 117 6.06 -8.21 6.02
CA GLY A 117 4.97 -7.64 6.79
C GLY A 117 4.67 -6.17 6.51
N VAL A 118 5.16 -5.61 5.41
CA VAL A 118 4.79 -4.27 4.96
C VAL A 118 3.59 -4.38 4.02
N LEU A 119 2.39 -4.07 4.52
CA LEU A 119 1.18 -4.02 3.71
C LEU A 119 1.20 -2.74 2.86
N MET A 120 1.39 -2.90 1.56
CA MET A 120 1.49 -1.81 0.60
C MET A 120 0.17 -1.65 -0.15
N LEU A 121 -0.79 -0.97 0.48
CA LEU A 121 -2.18 -0.93 0.07
C LEU A 121 -2.55 0.38 -0.62
N ASN A 122 -3.02 0.33 -1.87
CA ASN A 122 -3.75 1.43 -2.46
C ASN A 122 -5.18 1.48 -1.90
N THR A 123 -5.74 2.67 -1.72
CA THR A 123 -7.14 2.82 -1.27
C THR A 123 -8.14 2.51 -2.38
N VAL A 124 -7.73 2.63 -3.64
CA VAL A 124 -8.45 2.20 -4.84
C VAL A 124 -7.61 1.15 -5.54
N LEU A 125 -8.16 -0.02 -5.82
CA LEU A 125 -7.36 -1.18 -6.23
C LEU A 125 -7.30 -1.42 -7.73
N THR A 126 -8.07 -0.67 -8.53
CA THR A 126 -8.07 -0.75 -9.98
C THR A 126 -8.09 0.64 -10.62
N VAL A 127 -7.64 0.72 -11.86
CA VAL A 127 -7.63 1.97 -12.63
C VAL A 127 -7.75 1.65 -14.12
N ARG A 128 -8.41 2.52 -14.90
CA ARG A 128 -8.42 2.44 -16.34
C ARG A 128 -7.09 2.91 -16.92
N ALA A 129 -6.64 2.25 -17.99
CA ALA A 129 -5.42 2.63 -18.68
C ALA A 129 -5.41 4.13 -19.03
N HIS A 130 -4.32 4.81 -18.68
CA HIS A 130 -4.07 6.23 -18.93
C HIS A 130 -5.08 7.21 -18.28
N GLN A 131 -5.88 6.76 -17.31
CA GLN A 131 -6.91 7.56 -16.65
C GLN A 131 -6.78 7.50 -15.14
N ALA A 132 -5.86 8.27 -14.58
CA ALA A 132 -5.68 8.38 -13.13
C ALA A 132 -7.01 8.73 -12.43
N ASN A 133 -7.24 8.13 -11.25
CA ASN A 133 -8.46 8.31 -10.44
C ASN A 133 -9.76 7.84 -11.10
N SER A 134 -9.72 7.11 -12.21
CA SER A 134 -10.91 6.70 -12.95
C SER A 134 -11.86 5.77 -12.19
N HIS A 135 -11.36 5.04 -11.19
CA HIS A 135 -12.16 4.15 -10.33
C HIS A 135 -12.38 4.69 -8.91
N ARG A 136 -12.07 5.98 -8.70
CA ARG A 136 -12.41 6.64 -7.45
C ARG A 136 -13.93 6.67 -7.26
N GLY A 137 -14.40 6.33 -6.05
CA GLY A 137 -15.82 6.41 -5.69
C GLY A 137 -16.69 5.27 -6.21
N ILE A 138 -16.13 4.21 -6.81
CA ILE A 138 -16.91 3.04 -7.24
C ILE A 138 -17.12 1.98 -6.14
N GLY A 139 -16.46 2.12 -4.99
CA GLY A 139 -16.60 1.23 -3.83
C GLY A 139 -15.29 0.69 -3.25
N TRP A 140 -14.15 0.85 -3.93
CA TRP A 140 -12.87 0.37 -3.40
C TRP A 140 -12.49 1.00 -2.06
N GLU A 141 -12.77 2.30 -1.90
CA GLU A 141 -12.43 3.02 -0.67
C GLU A 141 -13.17 2.44 0.54
N GLU A 142 -14.43 2.05 0.39
CA GLU A 142 -15.19 1.40 1.46
C GLU A 142 -14.60 0.04 1.82
N PHE A 143 -14.18 -0.74 0.84
CA PHE A 143 -13.54 -2.03 1.04
C PHE A 143 -12.17 -1.89 1.74
N THR A 144 -11.32 -0.99 1.27
CA THR A 144 -10.00 -0.77 1.88
C THR A 144 -10.08 -0.10 3.25
N ASP A 145 -11.10 0.72 3.50
CA ASP A 145 -11.37 1.24 4.84
C ASP A 145 -11.70 0.12 5.83
N ALA A 146 -12.44 -0.90 5.40
CA ALA A 146 -12.67 -2.08 6.23
C ALA A 146 -11.37 -2.82 6.59
N ALA A 147 -10.43 -2.91 5.65
CA ALA A 147 -9.11 -3.49 5.92
C ALA A 147 -8.31 -2.63 6.93
N ILE A 148 -8.35 -1.31 6.80
CA ILE A 148 -7.70 -0.38 7.74
C ILE A 148 -8.31 -0.54 9.14
N MET A 149 -9.62 -0.67 9.25
CA MET A 149 -10.30 -0.88 10.53
C MET A 149 -9.92 -2.23 11.17
N ALA A 150 -9.80 -3.30 10.37
CA ALA A 150 -9.32 -4.59 10.84
C ALA A 150 -7.90 -4.50 11.41
N LEU A 151 -7.03 -3.71 10.79
CA LEU A 151 -5.67 -3.44 11.29
C LEU A 151 -5.68 -2.61 12.56
N ASN A 152 -6.52 -1.57 12.63
CA ASN A 152 -6.66 -0.73 13.83
C ASN A 152 -7.09 -1.55 15.05
N SER A 153 -7.84 -2.63 14.85
CA SER A 153 -8.35 -3.51 15.91
C SER A 153 -7.33 -4.53 16.43
N GLN A 154 -6.14 -4.60 15.85
CA GLN A 154 -5.11 -5.53 16.30
C GLN A 154 -4.44 -5.02 17.60
N ASP A 155 -4.20 -5.92 18.54
CA ASP A 155 -3.57 -5.55 19.83
C ASP A 155 -2.05 -5.38 19.74
N ARG A 156 -1.42 -5.95 18.72
CA ARG A 156 0.03 -5.85 18.51
C ARG A 156 0.43 -4.52 17.88
N PRO A 157 1.69 -4.06 18.06
CA PRO A 157 2.18 -2.83 17.45
C PRO A 157 2.16 -2.89 15.93
N ILE A 158 1.58 -1.86 15.29
CA ILE A 158 1.61 -1.65 13.84
C ILE A 158 1.99 -0.19 13.58
N VAL A 159 2.81 0.04 12.56
CA VAL A 159 3.18 1.38 12.09
C VAL A 159 2.38 1.71 10.83
N PHE A 160 1.67 2.83 10.85
CA PHE A 160 0.98 3.37 9.68
C PHE A 160 1.79 4.54 9.12
N ILE A 161 2.27 4.41 7.90
CA ILE A 161 3.01 5.44 7.18
C ILE A 161 2.06 6.11 6.20
N LEU A 162 1.74 7.37 6.45
CA LEU A 162 0.74 8.15 5.73
C LEU A 162 1.41 9.32 5.01
N TRP A 163 1.66 9.15 3.71
CA TRP A 163 2.29 10.15 2.87
C TRP A 163 1.25 10.92 2.05
N GLY A 164 1.19 12.23 2.27
CA GLY A 164 0.28 13.14 1.59
C GLY A 164 -1.12 13.22 2.21
N ALA A 165 -1.86 14.24 1.85
CA ALA A 165 -3.15 14.55 2.45
C ALA A 165 -4.20 13.43 2.29
N PRO A 166 -4.36 12.76 1.14
CA PRO A 166 -5.32 11.68 1.01
C PRO A 166 -5.08 10.52 1.99
N ALA A 167 -3.83 10.08 2.15
CA ALA A 167 -3.48 9.04 3.12
C ALA A 167 -3.68 9.54 4.56
N GLN A 168 -3.28 10.76 4.85
CA GLN A 168 -3.39 11.34 6.20
C GLN A 168 -4.83 11.51 6.67
N ARG A 169 -5.81 11.67 5.76
CA ARG A 169 -7.23 11.66 6.13
C ARG A 169 -7.67 10.36 6.78
N LYS A 170 -7.00 9.24 6.50
CA LYS A 170 -7.29 7.94 7.13
C LYS A 170 -6.85 7.88 8.60
N ALA A 171 -6.03 8.81 9.07
CA ALA A 171 -5.61 8.87 10.47
C ALA A 171 -6.80 9.02 11.44
N SER A 172 -7.91 9.62 11.02
CA SER A 172 -9.12 9.71 11.85
C SER A 172 -9.75 8.35 12.21
N MET A 173 -9.43 7.30 11.46
CA MET A 173 -9.86 5.94 11.70
C MET A 173 -8.94 5.18 12.66
N LEU A 174 -7.76 5.72 12.96
CA LEU A 174 -6.68 5.06 13.69
C LEU A 174 -6.60 5.63 15.12
N ASN A 175 -7.30 4.98 16.03
CA ASN A 175 -7.42 5.40 17.42
C ASN A 175 -6.80 4.42 18.43
N ASN A 176 -6.20 3.32 17.95
CA ASN A 176 -5.58 2.34 18.83
C ASN A 176 -4.22 2.85 19.32
N PRO A 177 -4.02 3.01 20.65
CA PRO A 177 -2.77 3.56 21.22
C PRO A 177 -1.55 2.65 21.04
N ASN A 178 -1.75 1.39 20.66
CA ASN A 178 -0.65 0.45 20.41
C ASN A 178 0.04 0.71 19.06
N HIS A 179 -0.55 1.53 18.20
CA HIS A 179 -0.02 1.81 16.88
C HIS A 179 0.73 3.14 16.81
N LEU A 180 1.70 3.22 15.90
CA LEU A 180 2.40 4.46 15.56
C LEU A 180 1.88 4.98 14.21
N ILE A 181 1.58 6.26 14.15
CA ILE A 181 1.22 6.94 12.90
C ILE A 181 2.33 7.91 12.52
N LEU A 182 2.98 7.68 11.38
CA LEU A 182 3.98 8.55 10.79
C LEU A 182 3.38 9.31 9.61
N LYS A 183 3.43 10.63 9.66
CA LYS A 183 2.91 11.53 8.61
C LYS A 183 4.04 12.30 7.97
N ALA A 184 4.00 12.44 6.66
CA ALA A 184 4.87 13.31 5.89
C ALA A 184 4.17 13.75 4.59
N PRO A 185 4.65 14.81 3.92
CA PRO A 185 4.22 15.12 2.56
C PRO A 185 4.41 13.91 1.63
N HIS A 186 3.70 13.89 0.51
CA HIS A 186 3.81 12.82 -0.47
C HIS A 186 5.22 12.81 -1.13
N PRO A 187 5.80 11.63 -1.44
CA PRO A 187 7.13 11.53 -2.06
C PRO A 187 7.19 12.00 -3.52
N SER A 188 6.08 12.40 -4.12
CA SER A 188 6.07 13.02 -5.46
C SER A 188 7.07 14.17 -5.56
N PRO A 189 7.75 14.36 -6.71
CA PRO A 189 8.60 15.54 -6.96
C PRO A 189 7.91 16.87 -6.67
N LEU A 190 6.58 16.93 -6.75
CA LEU A 190 5.79 18.15 -6.47
C LEU A 190 5.76 18.53 -4.98
N SER A 191 6.05 17.61 -4.07
CA SER A 191 5.87 17.79 -2.63
C SER A 191 7.00 17.26 -1.74
N ALA A 192 7.90 16.43 -2.28
CA ALA A 192 8.93 15.76 -1.48
C ALA A 192 9.84 16.72 -0.71
N TYR A 193 10.17 17.87 -1.28
CA TYR A 193 10.99 18.91 -0.64
C TYR A 193 10.26 19.71 0.45
N ARG A 194 8.96 19.47 0.65
CA ARG A 194 8.16 20.16 1.68
C ARG A 194 8.13 19.41 3.01
N GLY A 195 9.00 18.39 3.20
CA GLY A 195 9.13 17.64 4.45
C GLY A 195 9.05 16.12 4.32
N PHE A 196 8.93 15.55 3.11
CA PHE A 196 9.13 14.12 2.92
C PHE A 196 10.60 13.75 3.13
N PHE A 197 11.51 14.42 2.44
CA PHE A 197 12.94 14.26 2.69
C PHE A 197 13.30 14.72 4.10
N GLY A 198 14.02 13.86 4.84
CA GLY A 198 14.37 14.08 6.23
C GLY A 198 13.31 13.62 7.23
N SER A 199 12.17 13.10 6.79
CA SER A 199 11.14 12.56 7.68
C SER A 199 11.54 11.26 8.38
N LYS A 200 12.52 10.53 7.84
CA LYS A 200 13.12 9.31 8.41
C LYS A 200 12.08 8.25 8.81
N PRO A 201 11.18 7.86 7.92
CA PRO A 201 10.11 6.94 8.27
C PRO A 201 10.62 5.52 8.54
N PHE A 202 11.71 5.11 7.90
CA PHE A 202 12.23 3.74 7.97
C PHE A 202 12.91 3.46 9.30
N SER A 203 13.79 4.35 9.75
CA SER A 203 14.45 4.23 11.07
C SER A 203 13.46 4.40 12.23
N LYS A 204 12.52 5.34 12.12
CA LYS A 204 11.46 5.52 13.12
C LYS A 204 10.57 4.29 13.23
N THR A 205 10.22 3.68 12.11
CA THR A 205 9.45 2.43 12.07
C THR A 205 10.18 1.31 12.81
N ASN A 206 11.44 1.06 12.46
CA ASN A 206 12.21 -0.02 13.07
C ASN A 206 12.42 0.20 14.57
N LYS A 207 12.72 1.43 14.98
CA LYS A 207 12.85 1.78 16.41
C LYS A 207 11.56 1.47 17.19
N PHE A 208 10.40 1.79 16.62
CA PHE A 208 9.11 1.52 17.26
C PHE A 208 8.82 0.01 17.34
N LEU A 209 9.08 -0.74 16.26
CA LEU A 209 8.88 -2.19 16.23
C LEU A 209 9.77 -2.89 17.26
N GLU A 210 11.07 -2.56 17.30
CA GLU A 210 12.02 -3.11 18.25
C GLU A 210 11.62 -2.82 19.70
N ALA A 211 11.20 -1.61 20.01
CA ALA A 211 10.70 -1.24 21.33
C ALA A 211 9.45 -2.04 21.76
N GLY A 212 8.63 -2.46 20.79
CA GLY A 212 7.47 -3.33 20.98
C GLY A 212 7.79 -4.82 20.95
N GLY A 213 9.06 -5.21 20.86
CA GLY A 213 9.46 -6.63 20.78
C GLY A 213 9.16 -7.29 19.45
N VAL A 214 8.96 -6.50 18.39
CA VAL A 214 8.70 -6.98 17.02
C VAL A 214 9.97 -6.87 16.19
N GLU A 215 10.27 -7.91 15.42
CA GLU A 215 11.40 -7.91 14.51
C GLU A 215 11.30 -6.74 13.51
N PRO A 216 12.37 -5.93 13.36
CA PRO A 216 12.39 -4.81 12.42
C PRO A 216 12.31 -5.27 10.96
N ILE A 217 12.04 -4.32 10.07
CA ILE A 217 12.06 -4.56 8.63
C ILE A 217 13.49 -4.40 8.10
N ASP A 218 13.95 -5.36 7.32
CA ASP A 218 15.11 -5.18 6.44
C ASP A 218 14.66 -4.40 5.20
N TRP A 219 14.90 -3.09 5.23
CA TRP A 219 14.47 -2.18 4.17
C TRP A 219 15.34 -2.25 2.91
N GLN A 220 16.51 -2.90 2.97
CA GLN A 220 17.37 -3.05 1.80
C GLN A 220 16.70 -3.92 0.73
N ILE A 221 16.49 -3.36 -0.45
CA ILE A 221 16.05 -4.09 -1.64
C ILE A 221 17.30 -4.65 -2.34
N ASP A 222 17.25 -5.89 -2.74
CA ASP A 222 18.35 -6.54 -3.46
C ASP A 222 18.52 -5.93 -4.86
N LEU A 223 19.75 -5.86 -5.37
CA LEU A 223 20.07 -5.29 -6.68
C LEU A 223 19.65 -6.21 -7.83
#